data_aff1e2065ec5e1cd8fadddd30b27eae4
#
_entry.id   aff1e2065ec5e1cd8fadddd30b27eae4
#
_cell.length_a   1.000
_cell.length_b   1.000
_cell.length_c   1.000
_cell.angle_alpha   90.00
_cell.angle_beta   90.00
_cell.angle_gamma   90.00
#
_symmetry.space_group_name_H-M   'P 1'
#
loop_
_entity.id
_entity.type
_entity.pdbx_description
1 polymer ?
#
loop_
_entity_poly.entity_id
_entity_poly.type
_entity_poly.pdbx_seq_one_letter_code
_entity_poly.pdbx_strand_id
1 'polypeptide(L)'
;MRKVNNILFIMADQLRWDYLSCYGHPHLKTPNIDSLAKKGVQFESAFVQSPVCGPSRASYYTGRTVFSHGSTWNQVPVSYTHLTLPTICSV
;
A
#
# COMPACT_ATOMS: atom_id res chain seq x y z
N MET A 1 -23.89 -0.41 -13.60
CA MET A 1 -22.70 -0.32 -12.77
C MET A 1 -22.91 -1.02 -11.44
N ARG A 2 -21.98 -1.86 -11.04
CA ARG A 2 -22.12 -2.54 -9.79
C ARG A 2 -21.82 -1.62 -8.63
N LYS A 3 -22.64 -1.67 -7.62
CA LYS A 3 -22.40 -0.92 -6.40
C LYS A 3 -21.40 -1.68 -5.53
N VAL A 4 -20.35 -1.00 -5.09
CA VAL A 4 -19.36 -1.60 -4.19
C VAL A 4 -19.79 -1.32 -2.77
N ASN A 5 -20.02 -2.38 -2.00
CA ASN A 5 -20.44 -2.25 -0.61
C ASN A 5 -19.28 -2.43 0.37
N ASN A 6 -18.29 -3.22 0.02
CA ASN A 6 -17.18 -3.52 0.91
C ASN A 6 -15.87 -3.50 0.15
N ILE A 7 -14.82 -3.09 0.83
CA ILE A 7 -13.46 -3.10 0.28
C ILE A 7 -12.56 -3.80 1.28
N LEU A 8 -11.81 -4.79 0.81
CA LEU A 8 -10.76 -5.41 1.59
C LEU A 8 -9.43 -4.94 1.04
N PHE A 9 -8.71 -4.18 1.85
CA PHE A 9 -7.39 -3.67 1.48
C PHE A 9 -6.32 -4.55 2.13
N ILE A 10 -5.55 -5.25 1.33
CA ILE A 10 -4.50 -6.14 1.81
C ILE A 10 -3.15 -5.52 1.50
N MET A 11 -2.29 -5.48 2.49
CA MET A 11 -1.00 -4.84 2.38
C MET A 11 0.06 -5.78 2.90
N ALA A 12 1.17 -5.88 2.21
CA ALA A 12 2.30 -6.69 2.64
C ALA A 12 3.47 -5.79 2.97
N ASP A 13 4.08 -6.02 4.12
CA ASP A 13 5.26 -5.26 4.52
C ASP A 13 6.50 -5.81 3.82
N GLN A 14 7.37 -4.93 3.40
CA GLN A 14 8.68 -5.27 2.83
C GLN A 14 8.63 -6.11 1.54
N LEU A 15 7.48 -6.27 0.93
CA LEU A 15 7.35 -7.08 -0.28
C LEU A 15 7.73 -6.27 -1.51
N ARG A 16 8.65 -6.80 -2.28
CA ARG A 16 8.97 -6.23 -3.58
C ARG A 16 8.00 -6.78 -4.63
N TRP A 17 7.59 -5.93 -5.55
CA TRP A 17 6.65 -6.30 -6.61
C TRP A 17 7.20 -7.45 -7.48
N ASP A 18 8.51 -7.45 -7.73
CA ASP A 18 9.13 -8.42 -8.63
C ASP A 18 9.32 -9.80 -7.98
N TYR A 19 8.91 -9.98 -6.74
CA TYR A 19 8.89 -11.30 -6.12
C TYR A 19 7.54 -12.01 -6.31
N LEU A 20 6.63 -11.42 -7.05
CA LEU A 20 5.36 -12.05 -7.40
C LEU A 20 5.46 -12.68 -8.78
N SER A 21 4.94 -13.89 -8.96
CA SER A 21 5.05 -14.56 -10.24
C SER A 21 4.24 -13.87 -11.34
N CYS A 22 3.17 -13.17 -10.99
CA CYS A 22 2.42 -12.38 -11.97
C CYS A 22 3.23 -11.20 -12.53
N TYR A 23 4.30 -10.80 -11.85
CA TYR A 23 5.22 -9.79 -12.34
C TYR A 23 6.54 -10.40 -12.87
N GLY A 24 6.58 -11.72 -13.03
CA GLY A 24 7.68 -12.35 -13.74
C GLY A 24 8.80 -12.95 -12.91
N HIS A 25 8.59 -13.20 -11.63
CA HIS A 25 9.65 -13.83 -10.83
C HIS A 25 9.97 -15.23 -11.39
N PRO A 26 11.25 -15.54 -11.63
CA PRO A 26 11.61 -16.77 -12.34
C PRO A 26 11.39 -18.05 -11.52
N HIS A 27 11.44 -17.98 -10.21
CA HIS A 27 11.40 -19.19 -9.38
C HIS A 27 10.22 -19.24 -8.40
N LEU A 28 9.86 -18.12 -7.80
CA LEU A 28 8.76 -18.11 -6.87
C LEU A 28 7.42 -18.21 -7.59
N LYS A 29 6.53 -18.99 -7.02
CA LYS A 29 5.18 -19.14 -7.54
C LYS A 29 4.19 -18.60 -6.54
N THR A 30 3.33 -17.69 -6.98
CA THR A 30 2.30 -17.09 -6.16
C THR A 30 0.93 -17.30 -6.82
N PRO A 31 0.44 -18.54 -6.85
CA PRO A 31 -0.74 -18.87 -7.66
C PRO A 31 -2.00 -18.15 -7.24
N ASN A 32 -2.19 -17.90 -5.96
CA ASN A 32 -3.38 -17.22 -5.48
C ASN A 32 -3.38 -15.74 -5.85
N ILE A 33 -2.23 -15.09 -5.74
CA ILE A 33 -2.08 -13.69 -6.15
C ILE A 33 -2.23 -13.59 -7.67
N ASP A 34 -1.64 -14.52 -8.40
CA ASP A 34 -1.76 -14.56 -9.85
C ASP A 34 -3.22 -14.74 -10.29
N SER A 35 -3.99 -15.54 -9.54
CA SER A 35 -5.41 -15.70 -9.80
C SER A 35 -6.18 -14.39 -9.63
N LEU A 36 -5.85 -13.63 -8.60
CA LEU A 36 -6.45 -12.31 -8.42
C LEU A 36 -6.07 -11.36 -9.54
N ALA A 37 -4.82 -11.39 -9.97
CA ALA A 37 -4.36 -10.56 -11.08
C ALA A 37 -5.12 -10.87 -12.37
N LYS A 38 -5.42 -12.16 -12.61
CA LYS A 38 -6.18 -12.55 -13.80
C LYS A 38 -7.64 -12.13 -13.75
N LYS A 39 -8.23 -12.09 -12.56
CA LYS A 39 -9.64 -11.74 -12.41
C LYS A 39 -9.86 -10.24 -12.27
N GLY A 40 -8.86 -9.50 -11.91
CA GLY A 40 -8.96 -8.08 -11.66
C GLY A 40 -8.05 -7.27 -12.54
N VAL A 41 -7.52 -6.18 -11.99
CA VAL A 41 -6.62 -5.28 -12.70
C VAL A 41 -5.24 -5.39 -12.05
N GLN A 42 -4.23 -5.61 -12.86
CA GLN A 42 -2.85 -5.61 -12.43
C GLN A 42 -2.20 -4.32 -12.90
N PHE A 43 -1.68 -3.54 -11.95
CA PHE A 43 -1.03 -2.28 -12.28
C PHE A 43 0.45 -2.53 -12.55
N GLU A 44 0.94 -2.04 -13.67
CA GLU A 44 2.35 -2.20 -14.02
C GLU A 44 3.21 -1.04 -13.57
N SER A 45 2.61 0.12 -13.38
CA SER A 45 3.34 1.34 -13.04
C SER A 45 2.64 2.07 -11.89
N ALA A 46 2.56 1.41 -10.75
CA ALA A 46 2.03 2.03 -9.55
C ALA A 46 3.19 2.52 -8.68
N PHE A 47 3.13 3.78 -8.25
CA PHE A 47 4.20 4.40 -7.48
C PHE A 47 3.69 4.82 -6.11
N VAL A 48 4.57 4.69 -5.13
CA VAL A 48 4.27 5.11 -3.77
C VAL A 48 4.77 6.52 -3.54
N GLN A 49 4.28 7.16 -2.49
CA GLN A 49 4.72 8.50 -2.12
C GLN A 49 6.12 8.49 -1.50
N SER A 50 6.53 7.40 -0.95
CA SER A 50 7.85 7.25 -0.34
C SER A 50 8.24 5.78 -0.33
N PRO A 51 9.50 5.44 -0.56
CA PRO A 51 9.96 4.05 -0.51
C PRO A 51 10.15 3.54 0.91
N VAL A 52 9.96 4.37 1.92
CA VAL A 52 10.12 4.00 3.33
C VAL A 52 8.74 3.72 3.92
N CYS A 53 8.65 2.68 4.74
CA CYS A 53 7.36 2.16 5.21
C CYS A 53 6.55 3.16 6.03
N GLY A 54 7.15 3.84 6.99
CA GLY A 54 6.46 4.82 7.81
C GLY A 54 5.82 5.95 7.00
N PRO A 55 6.61 6.70 6.24
CA PRO A 55 6.06 7.76 5.41
C PRO A 55 5.03 7.27 4.39
N SER A 56 5.28 6.12 3.77
CA SER A 56 4.33 5.56 2.81
C SER A 56 3.00 5.21 3.46
N ARG A 57 3.04 4.56 4.62
CA ARG A 57 1.83 4.22 5.37
C ARG A 57 1.08 5.47 5.81
N ALA A 58 1.79 6.50 6.29
CA ALA A 58 1.18 7.76 6.64
C ALA A 58 0.45 8.37 5.45
N SER A 59 1.02 8.25 4.26
CA SER A 59 0.41 8.79 3.05
C SER A 59 -0.91 8.11 2.72
N TYR A 60 -0.96 6.78 2.69
CA TYR A 60 -2.22 6.16 2.30
C TYR A 60 -3.24 6.08 3.44
N TYR A 61 -2.83 6.17 4.69
CA TYR A 61 -3.80 6.29 5.78
C TYR A 61 -4.43 7.67 5.86
N THR A 62 -3.70 8.71 5.50
CA THR A 62 -4.21 10.08 5.58
C THR A 62 -4.70 10.62 4.24
N GLY A 63 -4.34 9.99 3.15
CA GLY A 63 -4.62 10.53 1.82
C GLY A 63 -3.77 11.74 1.48
N ARG A 64 -2.62 11.90 2.15
CA ARG A 64 -1.77 13.06 1.97
C ARG A 64 -0.39 12.67 1.47
N THR A 65 0.29 13.61 0.84
CA THR A 65 1.68 13.41 0.43
C THR A 65 2.59 13.53 1.65
N VAL A 66 3.79 13.00 1.54
CA VAL A 66 4.78 13.06 2.61
C VAL A 66 5.05 14.52 3.02
N PHE A 67 5.11 15.40 2.05
CA PHE A 67 5.32 16.82 2.33
C PHE A 67 4.19 17.39 3.19
N SER A 68 2.97 16.94 2.95
CA SER A 68 1.79 17.45 3.65
C SER A 68 1.67 16.92 5.08
N HIS A 69 1.92 15.63 5.30
CA HIS A 69 1.77 15.07 6.65
C HIS A 69 3.04 15.18 7.49
N GLY A 70 4.18 15.49 6.89
CA GLY A 70 5.41 15.75 7.62
C GLY A 70 6.17 14.55 8.15
N SER A 71 5.64 13.33 7.99
CA SER A 71 6.32 12.14 8.43
C SER A 71 7.30 11.70 7.36
N THR A 72 8.54 12.15 7.47
CA THR A 72 9.54 11.96 6.42
C THR A 72 10.40 10.71 6.61
N TRP A 73 10.29 10.08 7.76
CA TRP A 73 11.07 8.88 8.07
C TRP A 73 10.31 8.03 9.09
N ASN A 74 10.77 6.81 9.30
CA ASN A 74 10.20 5.97 10.34
C ASN A 74 10.40 6.63 11.70
N GLN A 75 9.41 6.49 12.58
CA GLN A 75 9.41 7.08 13.91
C GLN A 75 9.22 8.59 13.96
N VAL A 76 8.97 9.22 12.83
CA VAL A 76 8.54 10.62 12.81
C VAL A 76 7.02 10.63 12.84
N PRO A 77 6.41 11.26 13.84
CA PRO A 77 4.95 11.26 13.92
C PRO A 77 4.31 12.03 12.79
N VAL A 78 3.14 11.57 12.39
CA VAL A 78 2.35 12.29 11.42
C VAL A 78 1.78 13.53 12.10
N SER A 79 1.77 14.63 11.40
CA SER A 79 1.05 15.80 11.85
C SER A 79 -0.42 15.47 11.84
N TYR A 80 -1.01 15.36 13.05
CA TYR A 80 -2.25 14.68 13.15
C TYR A 80 -3.47 15.50 12.95
N THR A 81 -3.38 16.61 12.42
CA THR A 81 -4.50 17.50 12.35
C THR A 81 -5.72 16.95 11.67
N HIS A 82 -5.70 15.87 10.97
CA HIS A 82 -6.89 15.40 10.28
C HIS A 82 -6.95 13.91 10.12
N LEU A 83 -6.37 13.18 11.05
CA LEU A 83 -6.59 11.77 11.04
C LEU A 83 -7.99 11.51 11.57
N THR A 84 -8.85 11.05 10.72
CA THR A 84 -10.21 10.76 11.12
C THR A 84 -10.39 9.32 11.56
N LEU A 85 -9.46 8.46 11.25
CA LEU A 85 -9.56 7.07 11.65
C LEU A 85 -8.92 6.90 13.00
N PRO A 86 -9.61 6.23 13.86
CA PRO A 86 -9.07 6.00 15.17
C PRO A 86 -8.07 4.93 15.09
N THR A 87 -7.19 4.99 14.44
CA THR A 87 -6.45 3.95 14.37
C THR A 87 -5.21 4.01 14.71
N ILE A 88 -4.61 3.72 14.94
CA ILE A 88 -3.64 3.49 15.15
C ILE A 88 -2.61 2.90 14.86
N CYS A 89 -2.08 2.77 14.63
CA CYS A 89 -1.19 2.35 14.12
C CYS A 89 -0.01 2.38 14.44
N SER A 90 0.34 1.86 14.87
CA SER A 90 1.37 1.36 15.11
C SER A 90 2.20 1.00 14.08
N VAL A 91 3.04 1.42 13.81
CA VAL A 91 3.85 1.02 12.82
C VAL A 91 5.23 0.76 13.20
#